data_38cfa660a0231c9701cf2a519274f71f
#
_entry.id   38cfa660a0231c9701cf2a519274f71f
#
_cell.length_a   1.000
_cell.length_b   1.000
_cell.length_c   1.000
_cell.angle_alpha   90.00
_cell.angle_beta   90.00
_cell.angle_gamma   90.00
#
_symmetry.space_group_name_H-M   'P 1'
#
loop_
_entity.id
_entity.type
_entity.pdbx_description
1 polymer ?
#
loop_
_entity_poly.entity_id
_entity_poly.type
_entity_poly.pdbx_seq_one_letter_code
_entity_poly.pdbx_strand_id
1 'polypeptide(L)'
;MTGEVIKELYPEYYDTFIQLVNGNETYFGNMIVTSKELFDKYAEWLFTIFFEVQKRIDMETDKDSYHRRVFGFISEFLLLVWVRVNNIKVKECKVGMVGEKAETRELKAVLSSFLAKEDTKGAMQYFMDFYNKRPDVLMEASDVTGELHLML
;
A
#
# COMPACT_ATOMS: atom_id res chain seq x y z
N MET A 1 -0.09 10.71 -16.28
CA MET A 1 -1.20 11.48 -15.66
C MET A 1 -0.79 12.14 -14.35
N THR A 2 -0.55 11.42 -13.21
CA THR A 2 -0.13 12.07 -11.94
C THR A 2 1.11 12.96 -12.11
N GLY A 3 2.12 12.49 -12.83
CA GLY A 3 3.32 13.29 -13.14
C GLY A 3 3.03 14.54 -13.97
N GLU A 4 2.07 14.50 -14.86
CA GLU A 4 1.65 15.69 -15.64
C GLU A 4 1.00 16.72 -14.73
N VAL A 5 0.13 16.30 -13.82
CA VAL A 5 -0.49 17.18 -12.83
C VAL A 5 0.56 17.83 -11.93
N ILE A 6 1.53 17.03 -11.45
CA ILE A 6 2.64 17.58 -10.65
C ILE A 6 3.45 18.57 -11.46
N LYS A 7 3.77 18.27 -12.71
CA LYS A 7 4.54 19.17 -13.59
C LYS A 7 3.81 20.49 -13.85
N GLU A 8 2.48 20.44 -13.94
CA GLU A 8 1.64 21.63 -14.16
C GLU A 8 1.50 22.50 -12.91
N LEU A 9 1.22 21.87 -11.75
CA LEU A 9 0.91 22.62 -10.53
C LEU A 9 2.13 22.90 -9.64
N TYR A 10 3.11 22.00 -9.64
CA TYR A 10 4.25 22.02 -8.75
C TYR A 10 5.50 21.51 -9.49
N PRO A 11 5.98 22.24 -10.52
CA PRO A 11 7.08 21.79 -11.38
C PRO A 11 8.36 21.44 -10.61
N GLU A 12 8.61 22.08 -9.47
CA GLU A 12 9.76 21.81 -8.60
C GLU A 12 9.75 20.40 -7.95
N TYR A 13 8.59 19.72 -7.91
CA TYR A 13 8.45 18.36 -7.42
C TYR A 13 8.60 17.29 -8.51
N TYR A 14 8.54 17.70 -9.78
CA TYR A 14 8.41 16.77 -10.91
C TYR A 14 9.59 15.82 -11.04
N ASP A 15 10.81 16.35 -11.02
CA ASP A 15 12.02 15.54 -11.23
C ASP A 15 12.20 14.51 -10.11
N THR A 16 11.95 14.92 -8.86
CA THR A 16 11.98 14.02 -7.71
C THR A 16 10.90 12.96 -7.81
N PHE A 17 9.69 13.32 -8.25
CA PHE A 17 8.61 12.37 -8.48
C PHE A 17 9.01 11.31 -9.54
N ILE A 18 9.52 11.73 -10.68
CA ILE A 18 9.96 10.82 -11.75
C ILE A 18 11.09 9.90 -11.28
N GLN A 19 12.05 10.44 -10.54
CA GLN A 19 13.13 9.63 -9.97
C GLN A 19 12.62 8.53 -9.04
N LEU A 20 11.67 8.85 -8.15
CA LEU A 20 11.13 7.90 -7.19
C LEU A 20 10.23 6.85 -7.84
N VAL A 21 9.37 7.24 -8.78
CA VAL A 21 8.49 6.28 -9.48
C VAL A 21 9.28 5.29 -10.34
N ASN A 22 10.42 5.68 -10.88
CA ASN A 22 11.32 4.79 -11.63
C ASN A 22 12.35 4.08 -10.74
N GLY A 23 12.38 4.40 -9.45
CA GLY A 23 13.24 3.76 -8.45
C GLY A 23 12.54 2.61 -7.73
N ASN A 24 13.16 2.21 -6.63
CA ASN A 24 12.68 1.13 -5.75
C ASN A 24 12.54 1.57 -4.30
N GLU A 25 12.41 2.87 -4.07
CA GLU A 25 12.23 3.46 -2.76
C GLU A 25 10.86 4.11 -2.64
N THR A 26 10.15 3.82 -1.56
CA THR A 26 8.89 4.48 -1.19
C THR A 26 8.64 4.32 0.31
N TYR A 27 7.70 5.08 0.86
CA TYR A 27 7.15 4.81 2.18
C TYR A 27 5.93 3.90 2.05
N PHE A 28 5.97 2.74 2.71
CA PHE A 28 4.82 1.85 2.77
C PHE A 28 3.83 2.33 3.84
N GLY A 29 2.63 2.60 3.40
CA GLY A 29 1.58 3.18 4.23
C GLY A 29 1.73 4.70 4.42
N ASN A 30 0.62 5.36 4.62
CA ASN A 30 0.55 6.82 4.79
C ASN A 30 0.57 7.22 6.25
N MET A 31 1.53 6.66 7.02
CA MET A 31 1.65 6.92 8.44
C MET A 31 2.63 8.04 8.69
N ILE A 32 2.12 9.16 9.17
CA ILE A 32 2.92 10.34 9.50
C ILE A 32 2.57 10.83 10.91
N VAL A 33 3.59 11.12 11.70
CA VAL A 33 3.47 11.81 12.98
C VAL A 33 4.28 13.09 12.89
N THR A 34 3.62 14.22 12.94
CA THR A 34 4.25 15.53 12.74
C THR A 34 3.46 16.65 13.45
N SER A 35 3.96 17.89 13.39
CA SER A 35 3.20 19.04 13.87
C SER A 35 1.97 19.30 12.98
N LYS A 36 0.93 19.89 13.56
CA LYS A 36 -0.27 20.25 12.81
C LYS A 36 0.04 21.16 11.63
N GLU A 37 0.90 22.16 11.82
CA GLU A 37 1.27 23.10 10.76
C GLU A 37 1.93 22.39 9.57
N LEU A 38 2.83 21.45 9.83
CA LEU A 38 3.51 20.71 8.78
C LEU A 38 2.56 19.73 8.09
N PHE A 39 1.65 19.11 8.86
CA PHE A 39 0.61 18.24 8.31
C PHE A 39 -0.35 19.01 7.40
N ASP A 40 -0.80 20.19 7.82
CA ASP A 40 -1.72 21.01 7.03
C ASP A 40 -1.10 21.39 5.67
N LYS A 41 0.17 21.79 5.65
CA LYS A 41 0.91 22.09 4.39
C LYS A 41 1.02 20.86 3.49
N TYR A 42 1.34 19.70 4.06
CA TYR A 42 1.39 18.45 3.31
C TYR A 42 0.03 18.06 2.76
N ALA A 43 -1.00 18.12 3.57
CA ALA A 43 -2.35 17.75 3.19
C ALA A 43 -2.90 18.68 2.08
N GLU A 44 -2.70 19.99 2.17
CA GLU A 44 -3.09 20.94 1.14
C GLU A 44 -2.44 20.61 -0.19
N TRP A 45 -1.13 20.38 -0.20
CA TRP A 45 -0.38 20.00 -1.39
C TRP A 45 -0.87 18.66 -1.98
N LEU A 46 -1.01 17.63 -1.13
CA LEU A 46 -1.44 16.30 -1.54
C LEU A 46 -2.84 16.30 -2.15
N PHE A 47 -3.80 16.91 -1.45
CA PHE A 47 -5.18 16.93 -1.92
C PHE A 47 -5.39 17.82 -3.14
N THR A 48 -4.62 18.88 -3.31
CA THR A 48 -4.63 19.66 -4.55
C THR A 48 -4.26 18.78 -5.76
N ILE A 49 -3.22 17.97 -5.63
CA ILE A 49 -2.84 17.01 -6.67
C ILE A 49 -3.95 15.97 -6.87
N PHE A 50 -4.49 15.40 -5.78
CA PHE A 50 -5.52 14.36 -5.86
C PHE A 50 -6.79 14.82 -6.56
N PHE A 51 -7.30 15.99 -6.22
CA PHE A 51 -8.51 16.53 -6.85
C PHE A 51 -8.30 16.79 -8.35
N GLU A 52 -7.10 17.21 -8.75
CA GLU A 52 -6.80 17.41 -10.16
C GLU A 52 -6.61 16.08 -10.90
N VAL A 53 -5.96 15.10 -10.28
CA VAL A 53 -5.85 13.74 -10.82
C VAL A 53 -7.24 13.09 -10.93
N GLN A 54 -8.12 13.27 -9.93
CA GLN A 54 -9.47 12.72 -9.93
C GLN A 54 -10.31 13.20 -11.12
N LYS A 55 -10.16 14.44 -11.53
CA LYS A 55 -10.86 14.98 -12.73
C LYS A 55 -10.45 14.31 -14.03
N ARG A 56 -9.28 13.69 -14.07
CA ARG A 56 -8.67 13.10 -15.27
C ARG A 56 -8.71 11.57 -15.29
N ILE A 57 -9.12 10.94 -14.18
CA ILE A 57 -9.20 9.48 -14.02
C ILE A 57 -10.66 9.04 -14.04
N ASP A 58 -10.98 8.05 -14.85
CA ASP A 58 -12.22 7.29 -14.71
C ASP A 58 -12.03 6.24 -13.60
N MET A 59 -12.70 6.46 -12.47
CA MET A 59 -12.64 5.59 -11.29
C MET A 59 -13.62 4.42 -11.34
N GLU A 60 -14.58 4.43 -12.28
CA GLU A 60 -15.74 3.52 -12.26
C GLU A 60 -15.66 2.39 -13.27
N THR A 61 -14.80 2.51 -14.29
CA THR A 61 -14.78 1.54 -15.39
C THR A 61 -13.93 0.32 -15.03
N ASP A 62 -14.57 -0.82 -14.86
CA ASP A 62 -14.05 -2.21 -14.89
C ASP A 62 -12.78 -2.53 -14.10
N LYS A 63 -12.55 -1.82 -12.99
CA LYS A 63 -11.37 -2.09 -12.16
C LYS A 63 -11.74 -2.94 -10.95
N ASP A 64 -10.91 -3.92 -10.67
CA ASP A 64 -11.01 -4.70 -9.44
C ASP A 64 -10.84 -3.82 -8.18
N SER A 65 -11.14 -4.38 -7.02
CA SER A 65 -11.06 -3.66 -5.74
C SER A 65 -9.65 -3.12 -5.43
N TYR A 66 -8.61 -3.72 -5.99
CA TYR A 66 -7.23 -3.30 -5.81
C TYR A 66 -6.96 -2.00 -6.58
N HIS A 67 -7.36 -1.91 -7.84
CA HIS A 67 -7.17 -0.71 -8.66
C HIS A 67 -8.01 0.48 -8.19
N ARG A 68 -9.13 0.23 -7.46
CA ARG A 68 -9.91 1.31 -6.82
C ARG A 68 -9.14 2.04 -5.71
N ARG A 69 -8.04 1.47 -5.22
CA ARG A 69 -7.16 2.06 -4.21
C ARG A 69 -6.03 2.92 -4.80
N VAL A 70 -6.13 3.33 -6.05
CA VAL A 70 -5.08 4.07 -6.78
C VAL A 70 -4.55 5.29 -6.01
N PHE A 71 -5.41 6.05 -5.35
CA PHE A 71 -4.98 7.20 -4.53
C PHE A 71 -4.17 6.78 -3.30
N GLY A 72 -4.47 5.62 -2.71
CA GLY A 72 -3.65 5.04 -1.65
C GLY A 72 -2.23 4.77 -2.11
N PHE A 73 -2.06 4.16 -3.28
CA PHE A 73 -0.74 3.88 -3.84
C PHE A 73 0.00 5.15 -4.27
N ILE A 74 -0.68 6.10 -4.91
CA ILE A 74 -0.08 7.38 -5.29
C ILE A 74 0.40 8.12 -4.05
N SER A 75 -0.36 8.13 -2.95
CA SER A 75 0.00 8.85 -1.73
C SER A 75 1.26 8.32 -1.05
N GLU A 76 1.54 7.03 -1.15
CA GLU A 76 2.78 6.43 -0.62
C GLU A 76 4.03 7.00 -1.31
N PHE A 77 3.99 7.18 -2.62
CA PHE A 77 5.07 7.85 -3.35
C PHE A 77 5.12 9.35 -3.04
N LEU A 78 3.98 10.01 -3.02
CA LEU A 78 3.91 11.46 -2.84
C LEU A 78 4.43 11.90 -1.46
N LEU A 79 4.25 11.11 -0.42
CA LEU A 79 4.80 11.42 0.90
C LEU A 79 6.34 11.52 0.83
N LEU A 80 7.00 10.56 0.20
CA LEU A 80 8.46 10.59 0.07
C LEU A 80 8.93 11.73 -0.84
N VAL A 81 8.21 12.01 -1.94
CA VAL A 81 8.48 13.16 -2.82
C VAL A 81 8.45 14.46 -2.03
N TRP A 82 7.37 14.67 -1.25
CA TRP A 82 7.19 15.87 -0.45
C TRP A 82 8.28 16.05 0.61
N VAL A 83 8.63 14.98 1.29
CA VAL A 83 9.71 14.95 2.29
C VAL A 83 11.05 15.37 1.66
N ARG A 84 11.39 14.81 0.50
CA ARG A 84 12.68 15.10 -0.16
C ARG A 84 12.78 16.53 -0.68
N VAL A 85 11.76 16.99 -1.39
CA VAL A 85 11.78 18.34 -1.99
C VAL A 85 11.81 19.42 -0.90
N ASN A 86 11.08 19.20 0.20
CA ASN A 86 11.07 20.18 1.30
C ASN A 86 12.21 19.97 2.32
N ASN A 87 13.13 19.04 2.08
CA ASN A 87 14.25 18.75 2.99
C ASN A 87 13.81 18.49 4.44
N ILE A 88 12.68 17.76 4.61
CA ILE A 88 12.13 17.49 5.94
C ILE A 88 13.00 16.46 6.66
N LYS A 89 13.42 16.78 7.87
CA LYS A 89 14.07 15.81 8.74
C LYS A 89 13.06 14.78 9.22
N VAL A 90 13.27 13.53 8.83
CA VAL A 90 12.40 12.41 9.22
C VAL A 90 13.13 11.45 10.15
N LYS A 91 12.34 10.80 11.02
CA LYS A 91 12.77 9.63 11.76
C LYS A 91 11.87 8.47 11.33
N GLU A 92 12.46 7.52 10.66
CA GLU A 92 11.76 6.29 10.30
C GLU A 92 11.61 5.40 11.53
N CYS A 93 10.41 4.88 11.72
CA CYS A 93 10.10 3.96 12.82
C CYS A 93 9.61 2.64 12.25
N LYS A 94 10.04 1.55 12.83
CA LYS A 94 9.49 0.23 12.51
C LYS A 94 8.03 0.19 12.95
N VAL A 95 7.15 -0.28 12.07
CA VAL A 95 5.73 -0.45 12.34
C VAL A 95 5.43 -1.93 12.50
N GLY A 96 4.97 -2.32 13.67
CA GLY A 96 4.47 -3.66 13.92
C GLY A 96 3.00 -3.77 13.51
N MET A 97 2.66 -4.76 12.71
CA MET A 97 1.26 -5.11 12.48
C MET A 97 0.76 -6.00 13.62
N VAL A 98 -0.27 -5.55 14.34
CA VAL A 98 -0.92 -6.33 15.39
C VAL A 98 -2.26 -6.84 14.87
N GLY A 99 -2.43 -8.15 14.91
CA GLY A 99 -3.65 -8.81 14.46
C GLY A 99 -3.49 -9.57 13.15
N GLU A 100 -4.43 -10.46 12.91
CA GLU A 100 -4.46 -11.32 11.73
C GLU A 100 -5.07 -10.58 10.54
N LYS A 101 -4.51 -10.74 9.36
CA LYS A 101 -5.06 -10.21 8.10
C LYS A 101 -6.49 -10.71 7.89
N ALA A 102 -7.36 -9.86 7.35
CA ALA A 102 -8.75 -10.22 7.09
C ALA A 102 -8.84 -11.46 6.16
N GLU A 103 -8.00 -11.51 5.16
CA GLU A 103 -7.91 -12.61 4.19
C GLU A 103 -7.48 -13.93 4.87
N THR A 104 -6.57 -13.88 5.83
CA THR A 104 -6.16 -15.07 6.61
C THR A 104 -7.31 -15.58 7.46
N ARG A 105 -8.11 -14.69 8.07
CA ARG A 105 -9.31 -15.07 8.83
C ARG A 105 -10.35 -15.72 7.93
N GLU A 106 -10.57 -15.15 6.74
CA GLU A 106 -11.50 -15.72 5.77
C GLU A 106 -11.04 -17.10 5.30
N LEU A 107 -9.75 -17.24 4.93
CA LEU A 107 -9.16 -18.52 4.57
C LEU A 107 -9.37 -19.58 5.65
N LYS A 108 -9.07 -19.26 6.92
CA LYS A 108 -9.28 -20.16 8.04
C LYS A 108 -10.75 -20.55 8.21
N ALA A 109 -11.68 -19.61 8.08
CA ALA A 109 -13.10 -19.89 8.20
C ALA A 109 -13.58 -20.86 7.10
N VAL A 110 -13.17 -20.65 5.86
CA VAL A 110 -13.53 -21.52 4.74
C VAL A 110 -12.91 -22.90 4.90
N LEU A 111 -11.60 -22.98 5.22
CA LEU A 111 -10.95 -24.28 5.47
C LEU A 111 -11.61 -25.04 6.62
N SER A 112 -11.96 -24.36 7.72
CA SER A 112 -12.68 -24.95 8.83
C SER A 112 -14.03 -25.55 8.40
N SER A 113 -14.74 -24.89 7.46
CA SER A 113 -16.00 -25.38 6.94
C SER A 113 -15.87 -26.66 6.12
N PHE A 114 -14.79 -26.81 5.35
CA PHE A 114 -14.47 -28.05 4.63
C PHE A 114 -14.11 -29.18 5.61
N LEU A 115 -13.26 -28.88 6.59
CA LEU A 115 -12.83 -29.87 7.57
C LEU A 115 -13.98 -30.35 8.44
N ALA A 116 -14.92 -29.48 8.81
CA ALA A 116 -16.14 -29.88 9.55
C ALA A 116 -17.04 -30.82 8.75
N LYS A 117 -16.92 -30.84 7.43
CA LYS A 117 -17.64 -31.78 6.54
C LYS A 117 -16.77 -32.97 6.14
N GLU A 118 -15.61 -33.15 6.76
CA GLU A 118 -14.63 -34.18 6.43
C GLU A 118 -14.14 -34.14 4.97
N ASP A 119 -14.34 -33.01 4.28
CA ASP A 119 -13.91 -32.81 2.90
C ASP A 119 -12.47 -32.27 2.85
N THR A 120 -11.52 -33.14 3.12
CA THR A 120 -10.08 -32.82 3.09
C THR A 120 -9.57 -32.49 1.68
N LYS A 121 -10.18 -33.10 0.64
CA LYS A 121 -9.81 -32.82 -0.75
C LYS A 121 -10.25 -31.42 -1.17
N GLY A 122 -11.47 -31.05 -0.86
CA GLY A 122 -11.97 -29.69 -1.09
C GLY A 122 -11.17 -28.63 -0.34
N ALA A 123 -10.82 -28.89 0.93
CA ALA A 123 -9.97 -28.02 1.72
C ALA A 123 -8.59 -27.81 1.06
N MET A 124 -7.95 -28.88 0.62
CA MET A 124 -6.63 -28.84 -0.02
C MET A 124 -6.70 -28.06 -1.35
N GLN A 125 -7.70 -28.32 -2.17
CA GLN A 125 -7.87 -27.63 -3.45
C GLN A 125 -8.07 -26.13 -3.21
N TYR A 126 -8.95 -25.75 -2.30
CA TYR A 126 -9.21 -24.34 -1.97
C TYR A 126 -7.94 -23.63 -1.46
N PHE A 127 -7.18 -24.30 -0.56
CA PHE A 127 -5.92 -23.76 -0.07
C PHE A 127 -4.90 -23.52 -1.19
N MET A 128 -4.74 -24.50 -2.09
CA MET A 128 -3.80 -24.36 -3.23
C MET A 128 -4.22 -23.25 -4.18
N ASP A 129 -5.51 -23.12 -4.47
CA ASP A 129 -6.05 -22.05 -5.30
C ASP A 129 -5.84 -20.67 -4.66
N PHE A 130 -6.03 -20.57 -3.35
CA PHE A 130 -5.76 -19.35 -2.60
C PHE A 130 -4.27 -19.03 -2.59
N TYR A 131 -3.40 -20.00 -2.30
CA TYR A 131 -1.95 -19.84 -2.30
C TYR A 131 -1.42 -19.36 -3.64
N ASN A 132 -1.89 -19.93 -4.73
CA ASN A 132 -1.47 -19.56 -6.09
C ASN A 132 -1.90 -18.12 -6.47
N LYS A 133 -3.04 -17.66 -5.97
CA LYS A 133 -3.56 -16.30 -6.24
C LYS A 133 -2.96 -15.24 -5.32
N ARG A 134 -2.75 -15.57 -4.05
CA ARG A 134 -2.35 -14.63 -3.00
C ARG A 134 -1.30 -15.24 -2.06
N PRO A 135 -0.12 -15.62 -2.60
CA PRO A 135 0.97 -16.14 -1.76
C PRO A 135 1.43 -15.13 -0.71
N ASP A 136 1.32 -13.84 -1.01
CA ASP A 136 1.66 -12.72 -0.12
C ASP A 136 0.89 -12.69 1.20
N VAL A 137 -0.30 -13.25 1.23
CA VAL A 137 -1.14 -13.29 2.45
C VAL A 137 -0.62 -14.32 3.45
N LEU A 138 -0.03 -15.42 2.96
CA LEU A 138 0.47 -16.53 3.76
C LEU A 138 1.94 -16.38 4.17
N MET A 139 2.67 -15.48 3.49
CA MET A 139 4.05 -15.19 3.85
C MET A 139 4.10 -14.31 5.10
N GLU A 140 4.96 -14.67 6.04
CA GLU A 140 5.28 -13.82 7.17
C GLU A 140 6.31 -12.75 6.78
N ALA A 141 6.36 -11.65 7.55
CA ALA A 141 7.30 -10.57 7.26
C ALA A 141 8.77 -11.05 7.23
N SER A 142 9.11 -12.04 8.06
CA SER A 142 10.42 -12.68 8.08
C SER A 142 10.77 -13.44 6.80
N ASP A 143 9.77 -14.00 6.14
CA ASP A 143 9.97 -14.74 4.89
C ASP A 143 10.33 -13.78 3.75
N VAL A 144 9.85 -12.55 3.83
CA VAL A 144 10.16 -11.48 2.86
C VAL A 144 11.51 -10.83 3.15
N THR A 145 11.87 -10.67 4.43
CA THR A 145 13.11 -10.00 4.83
C THR A 145 14.29 -10.94 5.00
N GLY A 146 14.07 -12.25 4.99
CA GLY A 146 15.09 -13.25 5.25
C GLY A 146 15.54 -13.33 6.73
N GLU A 147 14.81 -12.71 7.62
CA GLU A 147 15.05 -12.82 9.07
C GLU A 147 14.41 -14.10 9.61
N LEU A 148 15.18 -14.87 10.37
CA LEU A 148 14.69 -16.09 11.02
C LEU A 148 13.65 -15.72 12.10
N HIS A 149 12.43 -16.19 11.94
CA HIS A 149 11.46 -16.21 13.02
C HIS A 149 11.77 -17.38 13.95
N LEU A 150 12.23 -17.06 15.14
CA LEU A 150 12.12 -18.00 16.24
C LEU A 150 10.68 -17.93 16.74
N MET A 151 9.87 -18.93 16.37
CA MET A 151 8.63 -19.17 17.09
C MET A 151 8.97 -19.59 18.51
N LEU A 152 8.70 -18.73 19.47
CA LEU A 152 8.67 -19.04 20.89
C LEU A 152 7.26 -19.44 21.28
#